data_88ad9cd52af1897610e79f20c432ffb2
#
_entry.id   88ad9cd52af1897610e79f20c432ffb2
#
_cell.length_a   1.000
_cell.length_b   1.000
_cell.length_c   1.000
_cell.angle_alpha   90.00
_cell.angle_beta   90.00
_cell.angle_gamma   90.00
#
_symmetry.space_group_name_H-M   'P 1'
#
loop_
_entity.id
_entity.type
_entity.pdbx_description
1 polymer ?
#
loop_
_entity_poly.entity_id
_entity_poly.type
_entity_poly.pdbx_seq_one_letter_code
_entity_poly.pdbx_strand_id
1 'polypeptide(L)'
;MTAPPADIARIRAQVDQLVRAGDTRQLKALRDHLKATVDRHALAGRTTKYGAHPVRWVQERLNQTVWSKQREILNAVRDHRRVAVRSGHGVGKSWTAALVACWWLDTHPPGEAFVVSTAPTFSQVRAILWRYIRKHHRAGQLAGRVNQTEWLIDDELVGYGRKPADTDTDGFQGIHARYVLVVLDEACGIPEQLWTAADALATGPDCRILAIGNPDNPASHFRKVCLPGSTWHQMAISAFDSPNLTGETVPEEMSAALVGREWVEEKAREWGEENPVYRSKVLGEFSEDGPNQVVRGSDVAKCRMPMEQRRPDEFFVPVELGVDVGGGGDETVIRERRGVHAGREWRAHTDRPEQIAPLVLRAIRESGATVVKVDSIGVGFGVIGELRNAQNRREHTAQIVAVNVAEAASQPTKFMNLRAELWWELGRGLSESGGWDLSTMANADTTVAQLLEPRWDVDPKGRIRVEPKDEIKKRLNRSPDNADALLLAFYAAGRPRVRWL
;
A
#
# COMPACT_ATOMS: atom_id res chain seq x y z
N MET A 1 -42.65 16.15 5.76
CA MET A 1 -43.69 17.16 6.00
C MET A 1 -43.99 17.82 4.67
N THR A 2 -45.21 17.71 4.15
CA THR A 2 -45.64 18.43 2.96
C THR A 2 -45.87 19.89 3.36
N ALA A 3 -45.38 20.84 2.52
CA ALA A 3 -45.64 22.27 2.73
C ALA A 3 -47.13 22.53 2.93
N PRO A 4 -47.50 23.48 3.79
CA PRO A 4 -48.92 23.82 4.00
C PRO A 4 -49.59 24.19 2.65
N PRO A 5 -50.84 23.83 2.43
CA PRO A 5 -51.54 24.06 1.16
C PRO A 5 -51.50 25.50 0.66
N ALA A 6 -51.40 26.49 1.54
CA ALA A 6 -51.34 27.92 1.22
C ALA A 6 -49.99 28.30 0.51
N ASP A 7 -48.85 27.70 0.89
CA ASP A 7 -47.54 27.99 0.29
C ASP A 7 -47.44 27.43 -1.13
N ILE A 8 -48.02 26.24 -1.35
CA ILE A 8 -48.06 25.63 -2.69
C ILE A 8 -48.90 26.48 -3.65
N ALA A 9 -50.04 26.97 -3.20
CA ALA A 9 -50.91 27.84 -3.99
C ALA A 9 -50.21 29.16 -4.34
N ARG A 10 -49.48 29.77 -3.41
CA ARG A 10 -48.70 30.99 -3.61
C ARG A 10 -47.58 30.80 -4.63
N ILE A 11 -46.83 29.71 -4.53
CA ILE A 11 -45.76 29.38 -5.46
C ILE A 11 -46.31 29.16 -6.88
N ARG A 12 -47.43 28.42 -7.02
CA ARG A 12 -48.10 28.25 -8.32
C ARG A 12 -48.51 29.56 -8.93
N ALA A 13 -49.19 30.46 -8.16
CA ALA A 13 -49.60 31.77 -8.65
C ALA A 13 -48.39 32.61 -9.15
N GLN A 14 -47.29 32.55 -8.43
CA GLN A 14 -46.05 33.24 -8.82
C GLN A 14 -45.44 32.64 -10.10
N VAL A 15 -45.42 31.34 -10.26
CA VAL A 15 -44.96 30.66 -11.49
C VAL A 15 -45.84 31.06 -12.67
N ASP A 16 -47.19 31.01 -12.51
CA ASP A 16 -48.13 31.36 -13.56
C ASP A 16 -47.99 32.82 -13.99
N GLN A 17 -47.75 33.73 -13.05
CA GLN A 17 -47.47 35.15 -13.34
C GLN A 17 -46.20 35.33 -14.18
N LEU A 18 -45.11 34.68 -13.80
CA LEU A 18 -43.83 34.75 -14.49
C LEU A 18 -43.86 34.10 -15.89
N VAL A 19 -44.63 33.01 -16.02
CA VAL A 19 -44.84 32.36 -17.34
C VAL A 19 -45.61 33.29 -18.26
N ARG A 20 -46.69 33.96 -17.80
CA ARG A 20 -47.49 34.95 -18.58
C ARG A 20 -46.67 36.16 -18.95
N ALA A 21 -45.72 36.59 -18.09
CA ALA A 21 -44.82 37.71 -18.36
C ALA A 21 -43.66 37.34 -19.29
N GLY A 22 -43.45 36.05 -19.60
CA GLY A 22 -42.32 35.58 -20.43
C GLY A 22 -40.98 35.76 -19.77
N ASP A 23 -40.93 35.99 -18.44
CA ASP A 23 -39.67 36.26 -17.71
C ASP A 23 -38.95 34.95 -17.38
N THR A 24 -38.22 34.47 -18.36
CA THR A 24 -37.39 33.24 -18.26
C THR A 24 -36.30 33.37 -17.22
N ARG A 25 -35.77 34.59 -16.97
CA ARG A 25 -34.72 34.82 -15.96
C ARG A 25 -35.23 34.66 -14.53
N GLN A 26 -36.38 35.28 -14.26
CA GLN A 26 -37.02 35.16 -12.94
C GLN A 26 -37.57 33.74 -12.69
N LEU A 27 -38.11 33.07 -13.71
CA LEU A 27 -38.52 31.66 -13.61
C LEU A 27 -37.33 30.74 -13.27
N LYS A 28 -36.17 30.96 -13.88
CA LYS A 28 -34.93 30.24 -13.57
C LYS A 28 -34.54 30.49 -12.10
N ALA A 29 -34.48 31.75 -11.68
CA ALA A 29 -34.13 32.12 -10.31
C ALA A 29 -35.09 31.53 -9.26
N LEU A 30 -36.42 31.52 -9.54
CA LEU A 30 -37.43 30.91 -8.64
C LEU A 30 -37.26 29.40 -8.57
N ARG A 31 -37.04 28.75 -9.71
CA ARG A 31 -36.73 27.30 -9.76
C ARG A 31 -35.50 26.97 -8.92
N ASP A 32 -34.41 27.73 -9.08
CA ASP A 32 -33.16 27.49 -8.39
C ASP A 32 -33.30 27.74 -6.88
N HIS A 33 -34.09 28.77 -6.49
CA HIS A 33 -34.40 29.03 -5.08
C HIS A 33 -35.28 27.91 -4.45
N LEU A 34 -36.29 27.43 -5.17
CA LEU A 34 -37.14 26.33 -4.68
C LEU A 34 -36.35 25.05 -4.56
N LYS A 35 -35.50 24.74 -5.55
CA LYS A 35 -34.62 23.59 -5.49
C LYS A 35 -33.69 23.68 -4.27
N ALA A 36 -33.02 24.80 -4.04
CA ALA A 36 -32.14 25.01 -2.89
C ALA A 36 -32.86 24.89 -1.55
N THR A 37 -34.15 25.29 -1.50
CA THR A 37 -35.00 25.15 -0.31
C THR A 37 -35.38 23.69 -0.03
N VAL A 38 -35.78 22.96 -1.08
CA VAL A 38 -36.08 21.51 -0.97
C VAL A 38 -34.82 20.75 -0.57
N ASP A 39 -33.68 21.05 -1.17
CA ASP A 39 -32.41 20.39 -0.86
C ASP A 39 -31.98 20.65 0.58
N ARG A 40 -32.10 21.89 1.08
CA ARG A 40 -31.84 22.22 2.50
C ARG A 40 -32.75 21.45 3.47
N HIS A 41 -34.06 21.32 3.20
CA HIS A 41 -34.99 20.55 4.04
C HIS A 41 -34.65 19.05 4.00
N ALA A 42 -34.36 18.52 2.82
CA ALA A 42 -33.94 17.14 2.66
C ALA A 42 -32.63 16.85 3.40
N LEU A 43 -31.68 17.77 3.35
CA LEU A 43 -30.41 17.66 4.09
C LEU A 43 -30.63 17.73 5.60
N ALA A 44 -31.42 18.70 6.10
CA ALA A 44 -31.76 18.79 7.52
C ALA A 44 -32.41 17.50 8.03
N GLY A 45 -33.29 16.90 7.24
CA GLY A 45 -33.84 15.58 7.53
C GLY A 45 -32.79 14.47 7.57
N ARG A 46 -31.84 14.47 6.64
CA ARG A 46 -30.72 13.49 6.64
C ARG A 46 -29.79 13.69 7.82
N THR A 47 -29.42 14.92 8.15
CA THR A 47 -28.58 15.25 9.31
C THR A 47 -29.23 14.77 10.60
N THR A 48 -30.51 15.07 10.81
CA THR A 48 -31.24 14.64 11.99
C THR A 48 -31.36 13.11 12.06
N LYS A 49 -31.61 12.45 10.95
CA LYS A 49 -31.86 11.00 10.91
C LYS A 49 -30.55 10.19 10.97
N TYR A 50 -29.49 10.63 10.34
CA TYR A 50 -28.30 9.83 10.07
C TYR A 50 -26.99 10.40 10.61
N GLY A 51 -26.94 11.69 10.98
CA GLY A 51 -25.71 12.31 11.49
C GLY A 51 -25.13 11.57 12.69
N ALA A 52 -26.00 11.17 13.65
CA ALA A 52 -25.61 10.34 14.79
C ALA A 52 -25.63 8.82 14.51
N HIS A 53 -26.04 8.38 13.32
CA HIS A 53 -26.28 6.97 13.01
C HIS A 53 -25.64 6.54 11.67
N PRO A 54 -24.30 6.56 11.54
CA PRO A 54 -23.63 6.28 10.27
C PRO A 54 -23.91 4.87 9.73
N VAL A 55 -24.05 3.88 10.59
CA VAL A 55 -24.39 2.50 10.19
C VAL A 55 -25.78 2.44 9.57
N ARG A 56 -26.76 3.12 10.18
CA ARG A 56 -28.11 3.22 9.66
C ARG A 56 -28.16 3.95 8.31
N TRP A 57 -27.30 4.97 8.14
CA TRP A 57 -27.12 5.65 6.85
C TRP A 57 -26.67 4.69 5.76
N VAL A 58 -25.66 3.84 6.03
CA VAL A 58 -25.20 2.82 5.06
C VAL A 58 -26.34 1.89 4.67
N GLN A 59 -27.11 1.41 5.66
CA GLN A 59 -28.19 0.46 5.43
C GLN A 59 -29.36 1.05 4.65
N GLU A 60 -29.86 2.21 5.07
CA GLU A 60 -31.07 2.79 4.49
C GLU A 60 -30.80 3.66 3.26
N ARG A 61 -29.64 4.31 3.19
CA ARG A 61 -29.31 5.26 2.13
C ARG A 61 -28.58 4.61 0.96
N LEU A 62 -27.69 3.65 1.26
CA LEU A 62 -26.92 2.93 0.25
C LEU A 62 -27.48 1.53 -0.04
N ASN A 63 -28.39 1.03 0.76
CA ASN A 63 -28.87 -0.37 0.77
C ASN A 63 -27.69 -1.36 0.83
N GLN A 64 -26.71 -1.07 1.71
CA GLN A 64 -25.51 -1.87 1.88
C GLN A 64 -25.39 -2.36 3.33
N THR A 65 -24.65 -3.46 3.50
CA THR A 65 -24.33 -4.05 4.80
C THR A 65 -22.89 -3.68 5.18
N VAL A 66 -22.63 -3.56 6.47
CA VAL A 66 -21.29 -3.43 7.05
C VAL A 66 -21.13 -4.48 8.14
N TRP A 67 -19.96 -5.14 8.17
CA TRP A 67 -19.65 -6.10 9.21
C TRP A 67 -19.11 -5.41 10.48
N SER A 68 -18.92 -6.17 11.57
CA SER A 68 -18.67 -5.64 12.91
C SER A 68 -17.59 -4.58 12.98
N LYS A 69 -16.39 -4.83 12.43
CA LYS A 69 -15.29 -3.85 12.48
C LYS A 69 -15.52 -2.62 11.60
N GLN A 70 -16.24 -2.75 10.51
CA GLN A 70 -16.67 -1.59 9.71
C GLN A 70 -17.67 -0.71 10.47
N ARG A 71 -18.60 -1.34 11.22
CA ARG A 71 -19.52 -0.61 12.13
C ARG A 71 -18.75 0.12 13.22
N GLU A 72 -17.74 -0.54 13.81
CA GLU A 72 -16.89 0.08 14.82
C GLU A 72 -16.16 1.32 14.26
N ILE A 73 -15.57 1.24 13.05
CA ILE A 73 -14.88 2.39 12.41
C ILE A 73 -15.86 3.56 12.19
N LEU A 74 -17.04 3.29 11.62
CA LEU A 74 -18.05 4.32 11.36
C LEU A 74 -18.46 5.04 12.65
N ASN A 75 -18.71 4.28 13.73
CA ASN A 75 -19.06 4.84 15.04
C ASN A 75 -17.86 5.58 15.67
N ALA A 76 -16.65 5.04 15.56
CA ALA A 76 -15.46 5.70 16.09
C ALA A 76 -15.23 7.09 15.45
N VAL A 77 -15.41 7.24 14.14
CA VAL A 77 -15.27 8.56 13.48
C VAL A 77 -16.38 9.53 13.90
N ARG A 78 -17.60 9.04 14.17
CA ARG A 78 -18.66 9.86 14.76
C ARG A 78 -18.25 10.40 16.13
N ASP A 79 -17.69 9.54 16.98
CA ASP A 79 -17.50 9.81 18.41
C ASP A 79 -16.16 10.47 18.74
N HIS A 80 -15.11 10.24 17.90
CA HIS A 80 -13.76 10.69 18.18
C HIS A 80 -13.21 11.61 17.08
N ARG A 81 -12.48 12.65 17.48
CA ARG A 81 -11.87 13.62 16.56
C ARG A 81 -10.77 12.99 15.70
N ARG A 82 -10.00 12.06 16.25
CA ARG A 82 -8.88 11.39 15.60
C ARG A 82 -9.00 9.90 15.80
N VAL A 83 -9.07 9.16 14.70
CA VAL A 83 -9.20 7.70 14.69
C VAL A 83 -8.05 7.10 13.88
N ALA A 84 -7.30 6.20 14.50
CA ALA A 84 -6.23 5.44 13.86
C ALA A 84 -6.61 3.96 13.80
N VAL A 85 -6.70 3.41 12.59
CA VAL A 85 -7.10 2.02 12.33
C VAL A 85 -5.94 1.27 11.68
N ARG A 86 -5.18 0.51 12.44
CA ARG A 86 -4.19 -0.42 11.91
C ARG A 86 -4.85 -1.75 11.59
N SER A 87 -4.53 -2.35 10.43
CA SER A 87 -5.21 -3.59 10.07
C SER A 87 -4.42 -4.47 9.12
N GLY A 88 -4.78 -5.75 9.09
CA GLY A 88 -4.34 -6.70 8.08
C GLY A 88 -4.85 -6.39 6.67
N HIS A 89 -4.48 -7.23 5.71
CA HIS A 89 -4.99 -7.19 4.34
C HIS A 89 -6.41 -7.74 4.23
N GLY A 90 -7.13 -7.31 3.19
CA GLY A 90 -8.41 -7.91 2.79
C GLY A 90 -9.58 -7.68 3.76
N VAL A 91 -9.49 -6.72 4.71
CA VAL A 91 -10.55 -6.41 5.69
C VAL A 91 -11.47 -5.26 5.25
N GLY A 92 -11.31 -4.74 4.03
CA GLY A 92 -12.18 -3.70 3.48
C GLY A 92 -11.86 -2.27 3.93
N LYS A 93 -10.60 -1.95 4.30
CA LYS A 93 -10.14 -0.63 4.76
C LYS A 93 -10.64 0.55 3.94
N SER A 94 -10.14 0.66 2.70
CA SER A 94 -10.42 1.80 1.82
C SER A 94 -11.89 1.88 1.41
N TRP A 95 -12.59 0.73 1.35
CA TRP A 95 -14.03 0.70 1.14
C TRP A 95 -14.78 1.38 2.30
N THR A 96 -14.38 1.09 3.55
CA THR A 96 -14.96 1.70 4.75
C THR A 96 -14.61 3.19 4.85
N ALA A 97 -13.36 3.57 4.54
CA ALA A 97 -12.95 4.97 4.50
C ALA A 97 -13.78 5.78 3.48
N ALA A 98 -14.11 5.19 2.34
CA ALA A 98 -15.00 5.80 1.35
C ALA A 98 -16.45 5.94 1.85
N LEU A 99 -16.97 4.96 2.63
CA LEU A 99 -18.27 5.10 3.30
C LEU A 99 -18.28 6.29 4.26
N VAL A 100 -17.26 6.42 5.10
CA VAL A 100 -17.11 7.54 6.03
C VAL A 100 -17.14 8.88 5.29
N ALA A 101 -16.38 9.00 4.19
CA ALA A 101 -16.36 10.21 3.36
C ALA A 101 -17.73 10.54 2.77
N CYS A 102 -18.44 9.53 2.25
CA CYS A 102 -19.77 9.72 1.68
C CYS A 102 -20.82 10.07 2.75
N TRP A 103 -20.80 9.39 3.89
CA TRP A 103 -21.65 9.70 5.02
C TRP A 103 -21.43 11.14 5.52
N TRP A 104 -20.15 11.56 5.62
CA TRP A 104 -19.79 12.91 6.06
C TRP A 104 -20.44 13.98 5.19
N LEU A 105 -20.27 13.90 3.88
CA LEU A 105 -20.83 14.89 2.96
C LEU A 105 -22.35 14.82 2.80
N ASP A 106 -22.98 13.64 2.91
CA ASP A 106 -24.44 13.52 2.78
C ASP A 106 -25.21 13.96 4.05
N THR A 107 -24.51 14.10 5.19
CA THR A 107 -25.15 14.44 6.47
C THR A 107 -24.76 15.81 7.04
N HIS A 108 -23.84 16.53 6.38
CA HIS A 108 -23.45 17.89 6.78
C HIS A 108 -23.77 18.89 5.65
N PRO A 109 -24.02 20.18 5.98
CA PRO A 109 -24.40 21.19 4.99
C PRO A 109 -23.34 21.39 3.91
N PRO A 110 -23.72 21.44 2.61
CA PRO A 110 -22.82 21.89 1.54
C PRO A 110 -22.29 23.30 1.85
N GLY A 111 -21.01 23.55 1.51
CA GLY A 111 -20.34 24.81 1.87
C GLY A 111 -19.81 24.86 3.32
N GLU A 112 -20.38 24.07 4.24
CA GLU A 112 -19.86 23.94 5.60
C GLU A 112 -19.12 22.62 5.82
N ALA A 113 -19.24 21.65 4.91
CA ALA A 113 -18.62 20.33 4.99
C ALA A 113 -17.58 20.13 3.88
N PHE A 114 -16.45 19.55 4.22
CA PHE A 114 -15.40 19.27 3.28
C PHE A 114 -14.71 17.93 3.58
N VAL A 115 -14.34 17.19 2.53
CA VAL A 115 -13.54 15.96 2.65
C VAL A 115 -12.22 16.12 1.92
N VAL A 116 -11.13 15.93 2.64
CA VAL A 116 -9.77 15.82 2.06
C VAL A 116 -9.28 14.41 2.19
N SER A 117 -8.70 13.85 1.15
CA SER A 117 -8.05 12.54 1.24
C SER A 117 -6.67 12.54 0.60
N THR A 118 -5.77 11.76 1.19
CA THR A 118 -4.44 11.50 0.64
C THR A 118 -4.03 10.05 0.88
N ALA A 119 -3.01 9.60 0.13
CA ALA A 119 -2.36 8.30 0.24
C ALA A 119 -0.90 8.45 -0.19
N PRO A 120 -0.02 7.46 0.02
CA PRO A 120 1.39 7.52 -0.38
C PRO A 120 1.60 7.82 -1.86
N THR A 121 0.67 7.40 -2.72
CA THR A 121 0.73 7.68 -4.16
C THR A 121 -0.58 8.22 -4.69
N PHE A 122 -0.52 9.06 -5.73
CA PHE A 122 -1.72 9.58 -6.41
C PHE A 122 -2.53 8.45 -7.08
N SER A 123 -1.86 7.40 -7.53
CA SER A 123 -2.54 6.21 -8.07
C SER A 123 -3.44 5.54 -7.03
N GLN A 124 -2.97 5.40 -5.77
CA GLN A 124 -3.79 4.86 -4.68
C GLN A 124 -4.98 5.76 -4.36
N VAL A 125 -4.79 7.07 -4.30
CA VAL A 125 -5.90 8.02 -4.13
C VAL A 125 -6.97 7.79 -5.21
N ARG A 126 -6.59 7.85 -6.48
CA ARG A 126 -7.52 7.80 -7.63
C ARG A 126 -8.13 6.43 -7.86
N ALA A 127 -7.30 5.38 -7.87
CA ALA A 127 -7.69 4.04 -8.31
C ALA A 127 -8.32 3.20 -7.20
N ILE A 128 -8.09 3.55 -5.93
CA ILE A 128 -8.61 2.78 -4.79
C ILE A 128 -9.70 3.58 -4.07
N LEU A 129 -9.34 4.56 -3.24
CA LEU A 129 -10.29 5.27 -2.39
C LEU A 129 -11.40 5.98 -3.21
N TRP A 130 -11.03 6.78 -4.21
CA TRP A 130 -12.00 7.52 -5.02
C TRP A 130 -12.83 6.63 -5.95
N ARG A 131 -12.34 5.45 -6.31
CA ARG A 131 -13.17 4.44 -6.99
C ARG A 131 -14.32 3.99 -6.10
N TYR A 132 -14.07 3.76 -4.80
CA TYR A 132 -15.12 3.39 -3.84
C TYR A 132 -16.04 4.57 -3.53
N ILE A 133 -15.54 5.78 -3.38
CA ILE A 133 -16.37 7.00 -3.22
C ILE A 133 -17.35 7.11 -4.39
N ARG A 134 -16.89 6.98 -5.64
CA ARG A 134 -17.78 7.00 -6.83
C ARG A 134 -18.80 5.86 -6.82
N LYS A 135 -18.44 4.69 -6.32
CA LYS A 135 -19.35 3.53 -6.21
C LYS A 135 -20.46 3.83 -5.19
N HIS A 136 -20.11 4.32 -4.01
CA HIS A 136 -21.07 4.67 -2.96
C HIS A 136 -21.94 5.87 -3.33
N HIS A 137 -21.36 6.89 -3.94
CA HIS A 137 -22.07 8.05 -4.46
C HIS A 137 -23.19 7.62 -5.41
N ARG A 138 -22.89 6.75 -6.37
CA ARG A 138 -23.89 6.23 -7.32
C ARG A 138 -24.93 5.35 -6.65
N ALA A 139 -24.52 4.46 -5.75
CA ALA A 139 -25.43 3.57 -5.03
C ALA A 139 -26.45 4.36 -4.20
N GLY A 140 -26.01 5.41 -3.50
CA GLY A 140 -26.87 6.27 -2.68
C GLY A 140 -27.55 7.39 -3.45
N GLN A 141 -27.28 7.55 -4.75
CA GLN A 141 -27.75 8.72 -5.53
C GLN A 141 -27.48 10.03 -4.75
N LEU A 142 -26.23 10.17 -4.26
CA LEU A 142 -25.85 11.29 -3.42
C LEU A 142 -25.80 12.58 -4.25
N ALA A 143 -25.87 13.73 -3.58
CA ALA A 143 -25.92 15.03 -4.25
C ALA A 143 -24.62 15.33 -5.03
N GLY A 144 -24.75 16.09 -6.13
CA GLY A 144 -23.64 16.57 -6.91
C GLY A 144 -23.04 15.54 -7.88
N ARG A 145 -21.80 15.80 -8.30
CA ARG A 145 -21.05 14.94 -9.22
C ARG A 145 -19.68 14.60 -8.65
N VAL A 146 -19.24 13.37 -8.83
CA VAL A 146 -17.91 12.91 -8.43
C VAL A 146 -17.10 12.60 -9.68
N ASN A 147 -16.04 13.37 -9.90
CA ASN A 147 -15.05 13.18 -10.96
C ASN A 147 -14.00 12.13 -10.53
N GLN A 148 -12.80 12.16 -11.12
CA GLN A 148 -11.74 11.20 -10.77
C GLN A 148 -11.35 11.26 -9.29
N THR A 149 -11.09 12.48 -8.78
CA THR A 149 -10.68 12.74 -7.40
C THR A 149 -11.29 14.03 -6.82
N GLU A 150 -12.44 14.46 -7.34
CA GLU A 150 -13.13 15.67 -6.90
C GLU A 150 -14.63 15.40 -6.78
N TRP A 151 -15.24 15.98 -5.77
CA TRP A 151 -16.69 15.96 -5.57
C TRP A 151 -17.22 17.38 -5.53
N LEU A 152 -18.15 17.67 -6.44
CA LEU A 152 -18.77 18.98 -6.57
C LEU A 152 -20.29 18.87 -6.30
N ILE A 153 -20.82 19.82 -5.54
CA ILE A 153 -22.27 20.00 -5.32
C ILE A 153 -22.59 21.42 -5.76
N ASP A 154 -23.51 21.59 -6.71
CA ASP A 154 -23.87 22.88 -7.29
C ASP A 154 -22.65 23.71 -7.77
N ASP A 155 -21.69 23.02 -8.41
CA ASP A 155 -20.39 23.54 -8.89
C ASP A 155 -19.41 23.98 -7.76
N GLU A 156 -19.79 23.86 -6.50
CA GLU A 156 -18.91 24.06 -5.36
C GLU A 156 -18.11 22.78 -5.07
N LEU A 157 -16.78 22.91 -4.89
CA LEU A 157 -15.92 21.81 -4.51
C LEU A 157 -16.13 21.49 -3.01
N VAL A 158 -16.63 20.30 -2.73
CA VAL A 158 -16.90 19.83 -1.35
C VAL A 158 -15.94 18.72 -0.90
N GLY A 159 -15.12 18.23 -1.79
CA GLY A 159 -14.10 17.24 -1.43
C GLY A 159 -13.14 16.94 -2.56
N TYR A 160 -11.90 16.62 -2.20
CA TYR A 160 -10.89 16.19 -3.16
C TYR A 160 -9.92 15.15 -2.59
N GLY A 161 -9.28 14.42 -3.51
CA GLY A 161 -8.15 13.55 -3.22
C GLY A 161 -6.90 14.07 -3.92
N ARG A 162 -5.86 14.33 -3.16
CA ARG A 162 -4.56 14.81 -3.66
C ARG A 162 -3.42 14.06 -2.99
N LYS A 163 -2.31 13.96 -3.68
CA LYS A 163 -1.00 13.66 -3.11
C LYS A 163 -0.10 14.85 -3.46
N PRO A 164 0.08 15.81 -2.54
CA PRO A 164 1.07 16.87 -2.71
C PRO A 164 2.48 16.29 -2.85
N ALA A 165 3.42 17.05 -3.43
CA ALA A 165 4.83 16.70 -3.33
C ALA A 165 5.24 16.58 -1.86
N ASP A 166 6.17 15.70 -1.51
CA ASP A 166 6.51 15.37 -0.12
C ASP A 166 7.03 16.58 0.68
N THR A 167 7.40 17.66 -0.01
CA THR A 167 7.86 18.93 0.55
C THR A 167 6.82 20.05 0.47
N ASP A 168 5.65 19.81 -0.18
CA ASP A 168 4.62 20.82 -0.41
C ASP A 168 3.49 20.69 0.62
N THR A 169 3.59 21.48 1.70
CA THR A 169 2.52 21.60 2.71
C THR A 169 1.36 22.50 2.23
N ASP A 170 1.58 23.31 1.20
CA ASP A 170 0.60 24.31 0.73
C ASP A 170 -0.53 23.65 -0.08
N GLY A 171 -0.32 22.43 -0.59
CA GLY A 171 -1.35 21.67 -1.31
C GLY A 171 -2.62 21.34 -0.51
N PHE A 172 -2.61 21.55 0.81
CA PHE A 172 -3.77 21.41 1.71
C PHE A 172 -4.25 22.76 2.27
N GLN A 173 -3.60 23.89 1.96
CA GLN A 173 -4.00 25.20 2.48
C GLN A 173 -5.27 25.75 1.79
N GLY A 174 -5.97 26.64 2.49
CA GLY A 174 -7.12 27.36 1.95
C GLY A 174 -8.48 26.67 2.13
N ILE A 175 -8.56 25.56 2.85
CA ILE A 175 -9.85 24.92 3.18
C ILE A 175 -10.32 25.47 4.52
N HIS A 176 -11.39 26.23 4.48
CA HIS A 176 -12.07 26.76 5.65
C HIS A 176 -13.50 26.26 5.66
N ALA A 177 -13.75 25.14 6.33
CA ALA A 177 -15.08 24.59 6.53
C ALA A 177 -15.26 24.23 8.02
N ARG A 178 -16.51 24.30 8.50
CA ARG A 178 -16.82 23.91 9.87
C ARG A 178 -16.63 22.40 10.09
N TYR A 179 -17.05 21.59 9.13
CA TYR A 179 -17.02 20.12 9.20
C TYR A 179 -15.98 19.56 8.22
N VAL A 180 -14.72 19.51 8.63
CA VAL A 180 -13.67 18.92 7.80
C VAL A 180 -13.42 17.47 8.19
N LEU A 181 -13.43 16.57 7.22
CA LEU A 181 -12.94 15.20 7.36
C LEU A 181 -11.67 15.02 6.55
N VAL A 182 -10.60 14.64 7.22
CA VAL A 182 -9.34 14.23 6.58
C VAL A 182 -9.22 12.71 6.60
N VAL A 183 -9.02 12.10 5.44
CA VAL A 183 -8.79 10.65 5.29
C VAL A 183 -7.36 10.40 4.84
N LEU A 184 -6.59 9.73 5.68
CA LEU A 184 -5.23 9.27 5.42
C LEU A 184 -5.29 7.76 5.11
N ASP A 185 -5.42 7.41 3.82
CA ASP A 185 -5.46 6.01 3.39
C ASP A 185 -4.04 5.48 3.19
N GLU A 186 -3.80 4.21 3.50
CA GLU A 186 -2.46 3.60 3.59
C GLU A 186 -1.50 4.45 4.44
N ALA A 187 -1.97 4.84 5.61
CA ALA A 187 -1.40 5.86 6.50
C ALA A 187 0.07 5.62 6.87
N CYS A 188 0.51 4.35 6.88
CA CYS A 188 1.88 3.98 7.22
C CYS A 188 2.92 4.54 6.23
N GLY A 189 2.54 4.72 4.98
CA GLY A 189 3.40 5.26 3.93
C GLY A 189 3.32 6.78 3.74
N ILE A 190 2.50 7.50 4.53
CA ILE A 190 2.32 8.95 4.40
C ILE A 190 3.47 9.69 5.09
N PRO A 191 4.18 10.61 4.41
CA PRO A 191 5.24 11.44 4.99
C PRO A 191 4.76 12.30 6.16
N GLU A 192 5.65 12.56 7.13
CA GLU A 192 5.32 13.29 8.38
C GLU A 192 4.77 14.70 8.13
N GLN A 193 5.24 15.37 7.09
CA GLN A 193 4.77 16.71 6.70
C GLN A 193 3.26 16.72 6.36
N LEU A 194 2.77 15.67 5.71
CA LEU A 194 1.34 15.56 5.38
C LEU A 194 0.47 15.26 6.61
N TRP A 195 1.01 14.64 7.65
CA TRP A 195 0.33 14.49 8.94
C TRP A 195 0.18 15.85 9.62
N THR A 196 1.22 16.68 9.62
CA THR A 196 1.17 18.06 10.13
C THR A 196 0.13 18.89 9.37
N ALA A 197 0.11 18.78 8.04
CA ALA A 197 -0.88 19.47 7.22
C ALA A 197 -2.32 18.99 7.50
N ALA A 198 -2.53 17.69 7.71
CA ALA A 198 -3.82 17.12 8.10
C ALA A 198 -4.31 17.65 9.46
N ASP A 199 -3.41 17.75 10.44
CA ASP A 199 -3.73 18.34 11.74
C ASP A 199 -4.09 19.84 11.64
N ALA A 200 -3.42 20.58 10.76
CA ALA A 200 -3.72 22.00 10.52
C ALA A 200 -5.12 22.21 9.89
N LEU A 201 -5.60 21.26 9.08
CA LEU A 201 -6.97 21.30 8.53
C LEU A 201 -8.04 20.99 9.57
N ALA A 202 -7.73 20.12 10.53
CA ALA A 202 -8.70 19.60 11.49
C ALA A 202 -8.62 20.34 12.86
N THR A 203 -8.52 21.66 12.84
CA THR A 203 -8.40 22.49 14.07
C THR A 203 -9.73 22.64 14.81
N GLY A 204 -10.86 22.66 14.11
CA GLY A 204 -12.19 22.84 14.69
C GLY A 204 -12.68 21.65 15.52
N PRO A 205 -13.60 21.85 16.48
CA PRO A 205 -14.15 20.77 17.30
C PRO A 205 -14.98 19.76 16.49
N ASP A 206 -15.58 20.22 15.41
CA ASP A 206 -16.42 19.43 14.52
C ASP A 206 -15.63 18.71 13.40
N CYS A 207 -14.28 18.92 13.35
CA CYS A 207 -13.42 18.25 12.38
C CYS A 207 -13.03 16.83 12.82
N ARG A 208 -12.73 15.97 11.84
CA ARG A 208 -12.33 14.58 12.05
C ARG A 208 -11.12 14.21 11.21
N ILE A 209 -10.27 13.31 11.73
CA ILE A 209 -9.19 12.66 10.98
C ILE A 209 -9.36 11.15 11.11
N LEU A 210 -9.41 10.46 10.00
CA LEU A 210 -9.34 9.01 9.90
C LEU A 210 -8.03 8.61 9.24
N ALA A 211 -7.12 7.99 10.00
CA ALA A 211 -5.91 7.36 9.48
C ALA A 211 -6.10 5.84 9.46
N ILE A 212 -5.95 5.22 8.29
CA ILE A 212 -6.19 3.79 8.13
C ILE A 212 -5.13 3.16 7.23
N GLY A 213 -4.59 1.99 7.62
CA GLY A 213 -3.53 1.34 6.84
C GLY A 213 -2.98 0.08 7.48
N ASN A 214 -2.08 -0.58 6.75
CA ASN A 214 -1.29 -1.68 7.29
C ASN A 214 -0.11 -1.13 8.10
N PRO A 215 0.25 -1.76 9.21
CA PRO A 215 1.38 -1.34 10.07
C PRO A 215 2.72 -1.88 9.55
N ASP A 216 3.14 -1.45 8.34
CA ASP A 216 4.30 -2.01 7.63
C ASP A 216 5.63 -1.38 8.05
N ASN A 217 5.61 -0.13 8.49
CA ASN A 217 6.82 0.61 8.82
C ASN A 217 6.82 1.02 10.30
N PRO A 218 7.66 0.39 11.13
CA PRO A 218 7.75 0.72 12.55
C PRO A 218 8.33 2.12 12.83
N ALA A 219 8.95 2.78 11.86
CA ALA A 219 9.45 4.16 11.99
C ALA A 219 8.44 5.23 11.53
N SER A 220 7.24 4.83 11.06
CA SER A 220 6.25 5.76 10.53
C SER A 220 5.59 6.65 11.60
N HIS A 221 5.05 7.80 11.17
CA HIS A 221 4.18 8.62 12.03
C HIS A 221 2.92 7.84 12.45
N PHE A 222 2.41 6.97 11.58
CA PHE A 222 1.28 6.11 11.87
C PHE A 222 1.52 5.21 13.10
N ARG A 223 2.75 4.69 13.29
CA ARG A 223 3.09 3.99 14.52
C ARG A 223 2.97 4.87 15.74
N LYS A 224 3.48 6.13 15.68
CA LYS A 224 3.42 7.07 16.82
C LYS A 224 1.99 7.28 17.31
N VAL A 225 1.02 7.43 16.39
CA VAL A 225 -0.39 7.62 16.75
C VAL A 225 -1.09 6.33 17.21
N CYS A 226 -0.53 5.17 16.90
CA CYS A 226 -1.01 3.86 17.37
C CYS A 226 -0.34 3.39 18.68
N LEU A 227 0.56 4.17 19.28
CA LEU A 227 1.20 3.80 20.56
C LEU A 227 0.27 4.10 21.75
N PRO A 228 0.36 3.30 22.83
CA PRO A 228 -0.33 3.60 24.09
C PRO A 228 -0.03 5.03 24.57
N GLY A 229 -1.04 5.72 25.07
CA GLY A 229 -0.91 7.12 25.52
C GLY A 229 -1.07 8.18 24.42
N SER A 230 -1.23 7.79 23.17
CA SER A 230 -1.62 8.71 22.10
C SER A 230 -3.03 9.29 22.35
N THR A 231 -3.26 10.52 21.87
CA THR A 231 -4.58 11.18 21.92
C THR A 231 -5.56 10.66 20.85
N TRP A 232 -5.13 9.70 20.03
CA TRP A 232 -5.94 9.09 18.99
C TRP A 232 -6.75 7.91 19.53
N HIS A 233 -7.99 7.78 19.09
CA HIS A 233 -8.75 6.57 19.28
C HIS A 233 -8.16 5.48 18.38
N GLN A 234 -7.65 4.41 18.98
CA GLN A 234 -6.89 3.37 18.30
C GLN A 234 -7.74 2.14 18.09
N MET A 235 -7.70 1.60 16.88
CA MET A 235 -8.35 0.35 16.52
C MET A 235 -7.35 -0.59 15.83
N ALA A 236 -7.46 -1.86 16.15
CA ALA A 236 -6.71 -2.93 15.50
C ALA A 236 -7.68 -3.90 14.85
N ILE A 237 -7.40 -4.31 13.61
CA ILE A 237 -8.20 -5.28 12.87
C ILE A 237 -7.26 -6.31 12.27
N SER A 238 -7.36 -7.54 12.76
CA SER A 238 -6.67 -8.70 12.21
C SER A 238 -7.45 -9.29 11.02
N ALA A 239 -6.78 -10.07 10.18
CA ALA A 239 -7.45 -10.95 9.23
C ALA A 239 -8.39 -11.95 9.93
N PHE A 240 -8.06 -12.34 11.17
CA PHE A 240 -8.88 -13.24 11.99
C PHE A 240 -10.21 -12.62 12.45
N ASP A 241 -10.34 -11.29 12.41
CA ASP A 241 -11.61 -10.61 12.67
C ASP A 241 -12.58 -10.69 11.49
N SER A 242 -12.10 -11.13 10.29
CA SER A 242 -12.94 -11.22 9.09
C SER A 242 -14.17 -12.11 9.32
N PRO A 243 -15.34 -11.74 8.79
CA PRO A 243 -16.53 -12.59 8.80
C PRO A 243 -16.27 -14.03 8.33
N ASN A 244 -15.38 -14.21 7.35
CA ASN A 244 -15.01 -15.53 6.82
C ASN A 244 -14.27 -16.42 7.84
N LEU A 245 -13.75 -15.84 8.90
CA LEU A 245 -13.03 -16.56 9.97
C LEU A 245 -13.83 -16.61 11.28
N THR A 246 -14.60 -15.55 11.56
CA THR A 246 -15.41 -15.46 12.79
C THR A 246 -16.77 -16.13 12.67
N GLY A 247 -17.28 -16.36 11.43
CA GLY A 247 -18.63 -16.84 11.19
C GLY A 247 -19.71 -15.76 11.28
N GLU A 248 -19.33 -14.46 11.30
CA GLU A 248 -20.32 -13.37 11.22
C GLU A 248 -21.07 -13.46 9.88
N THR A 249 -22.40 -13.48 9.96
CA THR A 249 -23.23 -13.57 8.75
C THR A 249 -23.21 -12.25 7.97
N VAL A 250 -22.75 -12.30 6.75
CA VAL A 250 -22.69 -11.19 5.79
C VAL A 250 -23.16 -11.63 4.41
N PRO A 251 -23.56 -10.71 3.52
CA PRO A 251 -23.88 -11.05 2.13
C PRO A 251 -22.71 -11.75 1.42
N GLU A 252 -23.02 -12.68 0.53
CA GLU A 252 -22.02 -13.45 -0.23
C GLU A 252 -21.03 -12.56 -0.98
N GLU A 253 -21.50 -11.49 -1.60
CA GLU A 253 -20.65 -10.51 -2.30
C GLU A 253 -19.60 -9.85 -1.37
N MET A 254 -19.98 -9.60 -0.11
CA MET A 254 -19.04 -9.09 0.89
C MET A 254 -18.07 -10.16 1.34
N SER A 255 -18.55 -11.36 1.63
CA SER A 255 -17.71 -12.51 2.00
C SER A 255 -16.64 -12.77 0.94
N ALA A 256 -17.02 -12.79 -0.34
CA ALA A 256 -16.10 -12.98 -1.47
C ALA A 256 -15.03 -11.87 -1.60
N ALA A 257 -15.30 -10.67 -1.08
CA ALA A 257 -14.38 -9.52 -1.13
C ALA A 257 -13.45 -9.43 0.09
N LEU A 258 -13.72 -10.19 1.15
CA LEU A 258 -12.94 -10.18 2.39
C LEU A 258 -11.96 -11.35 2.44
N VAL A 259 -10.90 -11.17 3.23
CA VAL A 259 -9.89 -12.21 3.46
C VAL A 259 -10.53 -13.48 4.02
N GLY A 260 -10.15 -14.62 3.46
CA GLY A 260 -10.61 -15.95 3.87
C GLY A 260 -9.52 -16.75 4.59
N ARG A 261 -9.93 -17.86 5.19
CA ARG A 261 -9.09 -18.79 5.96
C ARG A 261 -7.94 -19.35 5.12
N GLU A 262 -8.23 -19.76 3.88
CA GLU A 262 -7.24 -20.36 3.00
C GLU A 262 -6.03 -19.42 2.75
N TRP A 263 -6.29 -18.13 2.51
CA TRP A 263 -5.22 -17.14 2.34
C TRP A 263 -4.40 -16.96 3.62
N VAL A 264 -5.04 -16.91 4.81
CA VAL A 264 -4.33 -16.78 6.09
C VAL A 264 -3.41 -17.98 6.34
N GLU A 265 -3.91 -19.19 6.10
CA GLU A 265 -3.14 -20.42 6.26
C GLU A 265 -2.01 -20.55 5.23
N GLU A 266 -2.24 -20.09 3.99
CA GLU A 266 -1.19 -20.00 2.97
C GLU A 266 -0.07 -19.07 3.43
N LYS A 267 -0.41 -17.87 3.93
CA LYS A 267 0.59 -16.88 4.37
C LYS A 267 1.29 -17.29 5.66
N ALA A 268 0.64 -18.01 6.56
CA ALA A 268 1.30 -18.62 7.71
C ALA A 268 2.39 -19.61 7.27
N ARG A 269 2.10 -20.45 6.28
CA ARG A 269 3.09 -21.37 5.70
C ARG A 269 4.18 -20.69 4.89
N GLU A 270 3.82 -19.63 4.14
CA GLU A 270 4.75 -18.94 3.25
C GLU A 270 5.70 -18.01 4.01
N TRP A 271 5.20 -17.25 4.95
CA TRP A 271 5.98 -16.21 5.65
C TRP A 271 6.45 -16.66 7.05
N GLY A 272 5.67 -17.53 7.73
CA GLY A 272 5.83 -17.82 9.15
C GLY A 272 5.10 -16.81 10.04
N GLU A 273 4.45 -17.27 11.09
CA GLU A 273 3.56 -16.44 11.94
C GLU A 273 4.31 -15.34 12.71
N GLU A 274 5.56 -15.59 13.09
CA GLU A 274 6.43 -14.63 13.78
C GLU A 274 7.09 -13.60 12.86
N ASN A 275 6.97 -13.77 11.55
CA ASN A 275 7.58 -12.89 10.57
C ASN A 275 6.95 -11.48 10.62
N PRO A 276 7.75 -10.39 10.55
CA PRO A 276 7.24 -9.03 10.50
C PRO A 276 6.17 -8.78 9.43
N VAL A 277 6.28 -9.43 8.26
CA VAL A 277 5.28 -9.28 7.19
C VAL A 277 3.96 -9.95 7.58
N TYR A 278 3.99 -11.15 8.18
CA TYR A 278 2.79 -11.81 8.67
C TYR A 278 2.11 -10.97 9.75
N ARG A 279 2.89 -10.48 10.73
CA ARG A 279 2.37 -9.61 11.79
C ARG A 279 1.68 -8.37 11.23
N SER A 280 2.29 -7.72 10.24
CA SER A 280 1.72 -6.53 9.61
C SER A 280 0.50 -6.86 8.74
N LYS A 281 0.63 -7.83 7.81
CA LYS A 281 -0.36 -8.08 6.76
C LYS A 281 -1.52 -8.98 7.20
N VAL A 282 -1.29 -9.86 8.18
CA VAL A 282 -2.31 -10.77 8.70
C VAL A 282 -2.83 -10.31 10.05
N LEU A 283 -1.95 -10.03 11.03
CA LEU A 283 -2.37 -9.65 12.39
C LEU A 283 -2.71 -8.16 12.52
N GLY A 284 -2.26 -7.31 11.58
CA GLY A 284 -2.45 -5.86 11.69
C GLY A 284 -1.62 -5.26 12.82
N GLU A 285 -0.44 -5.80 13.09
CA GLU A 285 0.45 -5.39 14.17
C GLU A 285 1.75 -4.80 13.63
N PHE A 286 2.25 -3.75 14.31
CA PHE A 286 3.62 -3.30 14.09
C PHE A 286 4.61 -4.32 14.65
N SER A 287 5.61 -4.66 13.86
CA SER A 287 6.78 -5.39 14.35
C SER A 287 7.85 -4.41 14.84
N GLU A 288 8.74 -4.90 15.69
CA GLU A 288 9.95 -4.17 16.07
C GLU A 288 11.14 -4.68 15.25
N ASP A 289 12.02 -3.76 14.80
CA ASP A 289 13.28 -4.14 14.18
C ASP A 289 14.18 -4.78 15.25
N GLY A 290 14.62 -6.01 15.00
CA GLY A 290 15.52 -6.73 15.90
C GLY A 290 16.96 -6.19 15.81
N PRO A 291 17.73 -6.19 16.93
CA PRO A 291 19.10 -5.66 16.93
C PRO A 291 20.06 -6.45 16.01
N ASN A 292 19.77 -7.71 15.76
CA ASN A 292 20.63 -8.62 14.98
C ASN A 292 20.11 -8.90 13.57
N GLN A 293 19.11 -8.16 13.08
CA GLN A 293 18.64 -8.28 11.68
C GLN A 293 19.67 -7.68 10.74
N VAL A 294 19.96 -8.39 9.64
CA VAL A 294 20.85 -7.87 8.58
C VAL A 294 20.12 -6.78 7.78
N VAL A 295 18.83 -6.97 7.53
CA VAL A 295 17.96 -6.06 6.80
C VAL A 295 16.84 -5.62 7.74
N ARG A 296 16.65 -4.31 7.90
CA ARG A 296 15.62 -3.74 8.77
C ARG A 296 14.32 -3.51 8.01
N GLY A 297 13.18 -3.80 8.66
CA GLY A 297 11.86 -3.55 8.10
C GLY A 297 11.62 -2.08 7.73
N SER A 298 12.12 -1.16 8.56
CA SER A 298 12.07 0.29 8.32
C SER A 298 12.79 0.72 7.04
N ASP A 299 13.93 0.10 6.72
CA ASP A 299 14.72 0.42 5.51
C ASP A 299 14.04 -0.15 4.25
N VAL A 300 13.56 -1.39 4.31
CA VAL A 300 12.77 -1.98 3.23
C VAL A 300 11.51 -1.18 2.92
N ALA A 301 10.81 -0.70 3.96
CA ALA A 301 9.61 0.11 3.79
C ALA A 301 9.90 1.39 3.00
N LYS A 302 11.03 2.06 3.25
CA LYS A 302 11.48 3.23 2.46
C LYS A 302 11.74 2.86 1.00
N CYS A 303 12.43 1.75 0.74
CA CYS A 303 12.73 1.29 -0.61
C CYS A 303 11.49 0.82 -1.40
N ARG A 304 10.38 0.54 -0.74
CA ARG A 304 9.09 0.22 -1.37
C ARG A 304 8.26 1.44 -1.75
N MET A 305 8.63 2.62 -1.31
CA MET A 305 7.98 3.86 -1.74
C MET A 305 8.42 4.21 -3.16
N PRO A 306 7.50 4.59 -4.07
CA PRO A 306 7.89 4.96 -5.42
C PRO A 306 8.83 6.17 -5.42
N MET A 307 9.94 6.09 -6.13
CA MET A 307 10.78 7.25 -6.39
C MET A 307 10.06 8.17 -7.39
N GLU A 308 9.79 9.42 -7.00
CA GLU A 308 9.07 10.39 -7.84
C GLU A 308 9.89 10.87 -9.06
N GLN A 309 11.20 10.73 -9.03
CA GLN A 309 12.10 11.14 -10.11
C GLN A 309 12.89 9.95 -10.63
N ARG A 310 12.53 9.46 -11.82
CA ARG A 310 13.43 8.62 -12.62
C ARG A 310 14.61 9.47 -13.06
N ARG A 311 15.83 9.10 -12.70
CA ARG A 311 17.03 9.78 -13.22
C ARG A 311 17.12 9.56 -14.73
N PRO A 312 17.42 10.58 -15.54
CA PRO A 312 17.47 10.49 -17.02
C PRO A 312 18.43 9.41 -17.55
N ASP A 313 19.45 9.07 -16.79
CA ASP A 313 20.50 8.08 -17.08
C ASP A 313 20.08 6.62 -16.86
N GLU A 314 18.92 6.34 -16.23
CA GLU A 314 18.47 4.96 -15.97
C GLU A 314 18.16 4.15 -17.24
N PHE A 315 17.92 4.81 -18.37
CA PHE A 315 17.69 4.15 -19.65
C PHE A 315 18.93 3.45 -20.20
N PHE A 316 20.14 3.83 -19.77
CA PHE A 316 21.42 3.30 -20.23
C PHE A 316 22.09 2.34 -19.23
N VAL A 317 21.42 2.04 -18.11
CA VAL A 317 21.97 1.15 -17.09
C VAL A 317 21.84 -0.30 -17.54
N PRO A 318 22.89 -1.13 -17.44
CA PRO A 318 22.82 -2.55 -17.75
C PRO A 318 21.72 -3.26 -16.96
N VAL A 319 20.99 -4.13 -17.63
CA VAL A 319 20.08 -5.06 -16.97
C VAL A 319 20.87 -6.26 -16.50
N GLU A 320 20.72 -6.61 -15.25
CA GLU A 320 21.40 -7.72 -14.61
C GLU A 320 20.36 -8.72 -14.07
N LEU A 321 20.67 -10.00 -14.13
CA LEU A 321 19.86 -11.06 -13.53
C LEU A 321 20.63 -11.73 -12.39
N GLY A 322 19.95 -11.95 -11.26
CA GLY A 322 20.40 -12.84 -10.19
C GLY A 322 19.61 -14.14 -10.25
N VAL A 323 20.28 -15.27 -10.24
CA VAL A 323 19.70 -16.60 -10.38
C VAL A 323 20.07 -17.44 -9.16
N ASP A 324 19.13 -17.66 -8.27
CA ASP A 324 19.20 -18.67 -7.22
C ASP A 324 18.68 -19.99 -7.77
N VAL A 325 19.53 -21.01 -7.84
CA VAL A 325 19.20 -22.30 -8.47
C VAL A 325 18.71 -23.28 -7.41
N GLY A 326 17.45 -23.66 -7.49
CA GLY A 326 16.84 -24.65 -6.62
C GLY A 326 17.45 -26.04 -6.79
N GLY A 327 17.60 -26.76 -5.70
CA GLY A 327 18.02 -28.14 -5.64
C GLY A 327 17.17 -28.95 -4.66
N GLY A 328 16.77 -30.17 -5.04
CA GLY A 328 16.13 -31.12 -4.10
C GLY A 328 14.80 -30.68 -3.50
N GLY A 329 14.00 -29.88 -4.20
CA GLY A 329 12.66 -29.44 -3.76
C GLY A 329 12.54 -27.93 -3.54
N ASP A 330 13.62 -27.17 -3.60
CA ASP A 330 13.60 -25.70 -3.55
C ASP A 330 13.30 -25.11 -4.95
N GLU A 331 12.77 -23.88 -5.00
CA GLU A 331 12.48 -23.21 -6.27
C GLU A 331 13.74 -22.58 -6.87
N THR A 332 13.87 -22.62 -8.19
CA THR A 332 14.77 -21.72 -8.92
C THR A 332 14.09 -20.37 -9.08
N VAL A 333 14.72 -19.29 -8.62
CA VAL A 333 14.23 -17.92 -8.76
C VAL A 333 15.22 -17.08 -9.54
N ILE A 334 14.71 -16.34 -10.52
CA ILE A 334 15.46 -15.38 -11.32
C ILE A 334 14.92 -13.99 -11.05
N ARG A 335 15.77 -13.05 -10.63
CA ARG A 335 15.41 -11.68 -10.33
C ARG A 335 16.08 -10.70 -11.28
N GLU A 336 15.27 -9.81 -11.89
CA GLU A 336 15.78 -8.69 -12.69
C GLU A 336 16.21 -7.54 -11.78
N ARG A 337 17.34 -6.91 -12.15
CA ARG A 337 17.79 -5.63 -11.64
C ARG A 337 18.10 -4.69 -12.80
N ARG A 338 17.65 -3.44 -12.69
CA ARG A 338 18.01 -2.35 -13.60
C ARG A 338 18.48 -1.16 -12.78
N GLY A 339 19.80 -0.93 -12.72
CA GLY A 339 20.36 0.10 -11.85
C GLY A 339 20.04 -0.13 -10.38
N VAL A 340 19.24 0.76 -9.79
CA VAL A 340 18.77 0.66 -8.40
C VAL A 340 17.43 -0.08 -8.26
N HIS A 341 16.76 -0.40 -9.37
CA HIS A 341 15.43 -0.98 -9.37
C HIS A 341 15.45 -2.51 -9.39
N ALA A 342 14.72 -3.14 -8.49
CA ALA A 342 14.34 -4.54 -8.58
C ALA A 342 13.03 -4.67 -9.39
N GLY A 343 13.04 -5.59 -10.37
CA GLY A 343 11.95 -5.71 -11.33
C GLY A 343 11.30 -7.09 -11.35
N ARG A 344 11.21 -7.63 -12.57
CA ARG A 344 10.54 -8.89 -12.88
C ARG A 344 11.15 -10.10 -12.21
N GLU A 345 10.38 -11.16 -12.19
CA GLU A 345 10.78 -12.44 -11.62
C GLU A 345 10.32 -13.58 -12.54
N TRP A 346 11.13 -14.61 -12.65
CA TRP A 346 10.81 -15.89 -13.29
C TRP A 346 11.11 -17.01 -12.31
N ARG A 347 10.29 -18.07 -12.34
CA ARG A 347 10.41 -19.20 -11.41
C ARG A 347 10.29 -20.53 -12.12
N ALA A 348 10.95 -21.53 -11.56
CA ALA A 348 10.76 -22.94 -11.92
C ALA A 348 10.90 -23.82 -10.67
N HIS A 349 10.12 -24.86 -10.62
CA HIS A 349 10.22 -25.90 -9.58
C HIS A 349 10.79 -27.17 -10.18
N THR A 350 12.11 -27.18 -10.40
CA THR A 350 12.88 -28.28 -10.97
C THR A 350 14.35 -28.19 -10.57
N ASP A 351 15.00 -29.32 -10.42
CA ASP A 351 16.43 -29.47 -10.13
C ASP A 351 17.25 -29.87 -11.36
N ARG A 352 16.65 -29.80 -12.57
CA ARG A 352 17.29 -30.23 -13.81
C ARG A 352 17.88 -29.05 -14.57
N PRO A 353 19.22 -28.98 -14.73
CA PRO A 353 19.88 -27.87 -15.45
C PRO A 353 19.32 -27.63 -16.85
N GLU A 354 18.99 -28.71 -17.58
CA GLU A 354 18.42 -28.67 -18.94
C GLU A 354 17.01 -28.07 -19.02
N GLN A 355 16.31 -27.98 -17.89
CA GLN A 355 15.01 -27.32 -17.77
C GLN A 355 15.13 -25.89 -17.23
N ILE A 356 16.13 -25.63 -16.37
CA ILE A 356 16.38 -24.30 -15.79
C ILE A 356 17.02 -23.36 -16.81
N ALA A 357 18.02 -23.84 -17.58
CA ALA A 357 18.73 -23.00 -18.54
C ALA A 357 17.81 -22.35 -19.60
N PRO A 358 16.81 -23.03 -20.19
CA PRO A 358 15.83 -22.41 -21.08
C PRO A 358 15.03 -21.27 -20.42
N LEU A 359 14.70 -21.39 -19.13
CA LEU A 359 14.02 -20.33 -18.38
C LEU A 359 14.94 -19.10 -18.21
N VAL A 360 16.23 -19.30 -17.89
CA VAL A 360 17.21 -18.22 -17.81
C VAL A 360 17.40 -17.55 -19.18
N LEU A 361 17.50 -18.32 -20.26
CA LEU A 361 17.57 -17.80 -21.64
C LEU A 361 16.33 -17.00 -22.02
N ARG A 362 15.15 -17.43 -21.59
CA ARG A 362 13.91 -16.67 -21.73
C ARG A 362 14.00 -15.34 -20.95
N ALA A 363 14.45 -15.38 -19.69
CA ALA A 363 14.61 -14.18 -18.88
C ALA A 363 15.61 -13.19 -19.51
N ILE A 364 16.72 -13.69 -20.09
CA ILE A 364 17.69 -12.85 -20.84
C ILE A 364 17.00 -12.15 -22.02
N ARG A 365 16.26 -12.89 -22.84
CA ARG A 365 15.54 -12.31 -24.01
C ARG A 365 14.48 -11.30 -23.61
N GLU A 366 13.66 -11.61 -22.61
CA GLU A 366 12.57 -10.74 -22.17
C GLU A 366 13.07 -9.48 -21.46
N SER A 367 14.20 -9.54 -20.73
CA SER A 367 14.75 -8.41 -19.98
C SER A 367 15.75 -7.58 -20.76
N GLY A 368 16.41 -8.18 -21.77
CA GLY A 368 17.59 -7.60 -22.40
C GLY A 368 18.83 -7.62 -21.49
N ALA A 369 18.90 -8.57 -20.58
CA ALA A 369 20.00 -8.66 -19.61
C ALA A 369 21.35 -8.85 -20.29
N THR A 370 22.34 -8.08 -19.83
CA THR A 370 23.73 -8.14 -20.29
C THR A 370 24.64 -8.90 -19.33
N VAL A 371 24.20 -9.10 -18.09
CA VAL A 371 24.93 -9.85 -17.06
C VAL A 371 23.95 -10.79 -16.34
N VAL A 372 24.37 -12.04 -16.15
CA VAL A 372 23.62 -13.06 -15.40
C VAL A 372 24.52 -13.66 -14.32
N LYS A 373 24.16 -13.49 -13.08
CA LYS A 373 24.88 -14.00 -11.90
C LYS A 373 24.15 -15.22 -11.37
N VAL A 374 24.77 -16.36 -11.41
CA VAL A 374 24.17 -17.65 -11.07
C VAL A 374 24.88 -18.22 -9.84
N ASP A 375 24.10 -18.64 -8.83
CA ASP A 375 24.65 -19.45 -7.75
C ASP A 375 25.26 -20.72 -8.37
N SER A 376 26.55 -20.93 -8.12
CA SER A 376 27.32 -22.02 -8.73
C SER A 376 27.34 -23.30 -7.87
N ILE A 377 26.66 -23.31 -6.72
CA ILE A 377 26.62 -24.46 -5.84
C ILE A 377 25.65 -25.53 -6.38
N GLY A 378 26.06 -26.78 -6.32
CA GLY A 378 25.21 -27.93 -6.69
C GLY A 378 24.70 -27.88 -8.13
N VAL A 379 23.40 -27.85 -8.31
CA VAL A 379 22.72 -27.85 -9.63
C VAL A 379 23.12 -26.64 -10.49
N GLY A 380 23.44 -25.50 -9.83
CA GLY A 380 23.81 -24.27 -10.52
C GLY A 380 25.06 -24.39 -11.41
N PHE A 381 26.01 -25.26 -11.05
CA PHE A 381 27.14 -25.54 -11.90
C PHE A 381 26.76 -26.08 -13.28
N GLY A 382 25.76 -27.00 -13.30
CA GLY A 382 25.20 -27.52 -14.55
C GLY A 382 24.47 -26.45 -15.38
N VAL A 383 23.68 -25.60 -14.72
CA VAL A 383 22.99 -24.46 -15.38
C VAL A 383 24.00 -23.52 -16.04
N ILE A 384 25.09 -23.19 -15.35
CA ILE A 384 26.17 -22.34 -15.91
C ILE A 384 26.78 -23.00 -17.16
N GLY A 385 27.01 -24.33 -17.14
CA GLY A 385 27.47 -25.09 -18.30
C GLY A 385 26.55 -24.95 -19.52
N GLU A 386 25.25 -25.16 -19.31
CA GLU A 386 24.25 -25.00 -20.37
C GLU A 386 24.17 -23.58 -20.93
N LEU A 387 24.23 -22.57 -20.06
CA LEU A 387 24.22 -21.16 -20.49
C LEU A 387 25.47 -20.80 -21.32
N ARG A 388 26.66 -21.28 -20.93
CA ARG A 388 27.91 -21.11 -21.72
C ARG A 388 27.82 -21.84 -23.06
N ASN A 389 27.24 -23.02 -23.09
CA ASN A 389 27.02 -23.75 -24.33
C ASN A 389 26.08 -22.98 -25.26
N ALA A 390 24.98 -22.39 -24.72
CA ALA A 390 24.08 -21.52 -25.48
C ALA A 390 24.79 -20.25 -26.00
N GLN A 391 25.68 -19.65 -25.19
CA GLN A 391 26.53 -18.54 -25.62
C GLN A 391 27.44 -18.89 -26.79
N ASN A 392 28.09 -20.08 -26.75
CA ASN A 392 28.87 -20.58 -27.85
C ASN A 392 28.07 -20.80 -29.13
N ARG A 393 26.77 -21.18 -28.98
CA ARG A 393 25.84 -21.30 -30.11
C ARG A 393 25.26 -19.92 -30.54
N ARG A 394 25.66 -18.82 -29.90
CA ARG A 394 25.21 -17.44 -30.17
C ARG A 394 23.74 -17.21 -29.88
N GLU A 395 23.15 -17.96 -28.95
CA GLU A 395 21.75 -17.76 -28.53
C GLU A 395 21.57 -16.56 -27.62
N HIS A 396 22.66 -16.08 -26.98
CA HIS A 396 22.72 -14.85 -26.20
C HIS A 396 24.13 -14.28 -26.12
N THR A 397 24.26 -13.01 -25.69
CA THR A 397 25.55 -12.31 -25.52
C THR A 397 25.80 -11.92 -24.07
N ALA A 398 24.90 -12.27 -23.14
CA ALA A 398 25.03 -11.93 -21.73
C ALA A 398 26.25 -12.58 -21.09
N GLN A 399 26.97 -11.81 -20.27
CA GLN A 399 28.07 -12.31 -19.46
C GLN A 399 27.55 -13.24 -18.36
N ILE A 400 28.02 -14.48 -18.31
CA ILE A 400 27.64 -15.43 -17.26
C ILE A 400 28.66 -15.39 -16.14
N VAL A 401 28.25 -14.99 -14.96
CA VAL A 401 29.07 -14.89 -13.75
C VAL A 401 28.65 -15.99 -12.77
N ALA A 402 29.57 -16.92 -12.52
CA ALA A 402 29.38 -17.92 -11.46
C ALA A 402 29.67 -17.27 -10.10
N VAL A 403 28.77 -17.44 -9.15
CA VAL A 403 28.90 -16.91 -7.79
C VAL A 403 28.87 -18.07 -6.81
N ASN A 404 29.95 -18.31 -6.09
CA ASN A 404 30.01 -19.28 -5.01
C ASN A 404 29.94 -18.53 -3.68
N VAL A 405 28.77 -18.49 -3.06
CA VAL A 405 28.55 -17.76 -1.81
C VAL A 405 29.30 -18.33 -0.60
N ALA A 406 29.82 -19.56 -0.71
CA ALA A 406 30.65 -20.19 0.32
C ALA A 406 32.12 -19.78 0.27
N GLU A 407 32.57 -19.14 -0.83
CA GLU A 407 33.95 -18.67 -0.97
C GLU A 407 34.36 -17.61 0.05
N ALA A 408 35.65 -17.34 0.12
CA ALA A 408 36.19 -16.29 0.97
C ALA A 408 35.62 -14.91 0.57
N ALA A 409 35.27 -14.11 1.54
CA ALA A 409 34.85 -12.74 1.31
C ALA A 409 35.96 -11.89 0.69
N SER A 410 35.63 -10.85 -0.03
CA SER A 410 36.63 -9.87 -0.54
C SER A 410 37.30 -9.10 0.60
N GLN A 411 36.67 -9.03 1.78
CA GLN A 411 37.18 -8.45 3.02
C GLN A 411 37.25 -9.55 4.12
N PRO A 412 38.16 -10.50 4.07
CA PRO A 412 38.19 -11.69 4.92
C PRO A 412 38.49 -11.39 6.39
N THR A 413 38.97 -10.19 6.70
CA THR A 413 39.15 -9.71 8.08
C THR A 413 37.83 -9.20 8.69
N LYS A 414 36.84 -8.81 7.87
CA LYS A 414 35.58 -8.25 8.27
C LYS A 414 34.43 -9.27 8.18
N PHE A 415 34.43 -10.10 7.16
CA PHE A 415 33.35 -11.06 6.89
C PHE A 415 33.86 -12.51 6.92
N MET A 416 33.03 -13.41 7.43
CA MET A 416 33.38 -14.83 7.52
C MET A 416 33.50 -15.48 6.13
N ASN A 417 32.60 -15.17 5.20
CA ASN A 417 32.54 -15.68 3.82
C ASN A 417 31.83 -14.68 2.91
N LEU A 418 31.78 -14.99 1.61
CA LEU A 418 31.13 -14.15 0.60
C LEU A 418 29.62 -13.97 0.89
N ARG A 419 28.91 -15.01 1.41
CA ARG A 419 27.49 -14.90 1.79
C ARG A 419 27.29 -13.79 2.83
N ALA A 420 28.10 -13.75 3.87
CA ALA A 420 28.00 -12.72 4.91
C ALA A 420 28.25 -11.31 4.35
N GLU A 421 29.24 -11.20 3.46
CA GLU A 421 29.54 -9.94 2.78
C GLU A 421 28.37 -9.47 1.90
N LEU A 422 27.79 -10.37 1.09
CA LEU A 422 26.68 -10.03 0.19
C LEU A 422 25.43 -9.57 0.96
N TRP A 423 25.05 -10.29 2.01
CA TRP A 423 23.92 -9.91 2.86
C TRP A 423 24.15 -8.57 3.56
N TRP A 424 25.38 -8.31 4.02
CA TRP A 424 25.72 -7.03 4.63
C TRP A 424 25.64 -5.86 3.66
N GLU A 425 26.16 -6.05 2.44
CA GLU A 425 26.10 -5.04 1.38
C GLU A 425 24.64 -4.81 0.91
N LEU A 426 23.82 -5.85 0.88
CA LEU A 426 22.38 -5.73 0.62
C LEU A 426 21.70 -4.85 1.68
N GLY A 427 21.91 -5.16 2.96
CA GLY A 427 21.34 -4.37 4.07
C GLY A 427 21.80 -2.91 4.03
N ARG A 428 23.07 -2.68 3.73
CA ARG A 428 23.62 -1.32 3.57
C ARG A 428 22.99 -0.58 2.39
N GLY A 429 22.84 -1.22 1.24
CA GLY A 429 22.22 -0.62 0.05
C GLY A 429 20.75 -0.26 0.28
N LEU A 430 20.01 -1.03 1.09
CA LEU A 430 18.66 -0.73 1.46
C LEU A 430 18.55 0.42 2.48
N SER A 431 19.56 0.61 3.34
CA SER A 431 19.57 1.63 4.39
C SER A 431 20.02 3.03 3.91
N GLU A 432 20.78 3.11 2.83
CA GLU A 432 21.32 4.37 2.33
C GLU A 432 20.23 5.32 1.79
N SER A 433 20.38 6.61 2.04
CA SER A 433 19.49 7.64 1.49
C SER A 433 19.61 7.66 -0.04
N GLY A 434 18.51 7.42 -0.76
CA GLY A 434 18.48 7.27 -2.20
C GLY A 434 18.93 5.89 -2.67
N GLY A 435 18.83 4.88 -1.80
CA GLY A 435 19.17 3.49 -1.99
C GLY A 435 18.40 2.79 -3.13
N TRP A 436 18.13 1.52 -2.94
CA TRP A 436 17.48 0.73 -3.98
C TRP A 436 15.97 0.94 -4.02
N ASP A 437 15.40 0.75 -5.19
CA ASP A 437 13.95 0.84 -5.42
C ASP A 437 13.34 -0.55 -5.57
N LEU A 438 12.50 -0.91 -4.61
CA LEU A 438 11.73 -2.15 -4.58
C LEU A 438 10.24 -1.91 -4.87
N SER A 439 9.84 -0.71 -5.27
CA SER A 439 8.42 -0.32 -5.42
C SER A 439 7.69 -1.11 -6.51
N THR A 440 8.41 -1.51 -7.57
CA THR A 440 7.87 -2.28 -8.71
C THR A 440 8.28 -3.75 -8.70
N MET A 441 8.93 -4.21 -7.62
CA MET A 441 9.44 -5.57 -7.51
C MET A 441 8.29 -6.60 -7.53
N ALA A 442 8.40 -7.57 -8.41
CA ALA A 442 7.46 -8.70 -8.46
C ALA A 442 7.55 -9.54 -7.16
N ASN A 443 6.42 -10.07 -6.69
CA ASN A 443 6.32 -10.84 -5.44
C ASN A 443 6.97 -10.16 -4.23
N ALA A 444 6.75 -8.84 -4.10
CA ALA A 444 7.42 -8.00 -3.12
C ALA A 444 7.24 -8.49 -1.68
N ASP A 445 6.02 -8.84 -1.26
CA ASP A 445 5.76 -9.24 0.13
C ASP A 445 6.48 -10.54 0.50
N THR A 446 6.49 -11.54 -0.39
CA THR A 446 7.24 -12.79 -0.19
C THR A 446 8.75 -12.54 -0.12
N THR A 447 9.28 -11.71 -1.03
CA THR A 447 10.70 -11.36 -1.02
C THR A 447 11.08 -10.60 0.26
N VAL A 448 10.24 -9.64 0.68
CA VAL A 448 10.46 -8.87 1.92
C VAL A 448 10.41 -9.78 3.15
N ALA A 449 9.45 -10.70 3.23
CA ALA A 449 9.40 -11.68 4.31
C ALA A 449 10.73 -12.45 4.46
N GLN A 450 11.31 -12.88 3.33
CA GLN A 450 12.60 -13.58 3.31
C GLN A 450 13.79 -12.65 3.59
N LEU A 451 13.74 -11.37 3.22
CA LEU A 451 14.78 -10.39 3.51
C LEU A 451 14.91 -10.04 4.99
N LEU A 452 13.79 -10.06 5.73
CA LEU A 452 13.75 -9.67 7.13
C LEU A 452 14.17 -10.80 8.09
N GLU A 453 14.33 -12.01 7.60
CA GLU A 453 14.68 -13.17 8.43
C GLU A 453 16.15 -13.29 8.80
N PRO A 454 17.14 -13.04 7.90
CA PRO A 454 18.53 -13.28 8.20
C PRO A 454 19.02 -12.49 9.39
N ARG A 455 19.70 -13.22 10.31
CA ARG A 455 20.33 -12.65 11.50
C ARG A 455 21.85 -12.72 11.37
N TRP A 456 22.52 -11.79 12.03
CA TRP A 456 23.96 -11.76 12.07
C TRP A 456 24.51 -11.80 13.50
N ASP A 457 25.72 -12.29 13.63
CA ASP A 457 26.52 -12.24 14.84
C ASP A 457 28.01 -12.01 14.51
N VAL A 458 28.85 -12.01 15.51
CA VAL A 458 30.30 -11.90 15.38
C VAL A 458 30.93 -13.22 15.77
N ASP A 459 31.77 -13.77 14.87
CA ASP A 459 32.52 -14.99 15.14
C ASP A 459 33.65 -14.75 16.16
N PRO A 460 34.29 -15.81 16.72
CA PRO A 460 35.38 -15.65 17.69
C PRO A 460 36.62 -14.86 17.19
N LYS A 461 36.71 -14.64 15.87
CA LYS A 461 37.79 -13.81 15.24
C LYS A 461 37.34 -12.37 15.00
N GLY A 462 36.16 -11.96 15.50
CA GLY A 462 35.61 -10.61 15.33
C GLY A 462 35.00 -10.34 13.97
N ARG A 463 34.76 -11.35 13.13
CA ARG A 463 34.21 -11.20 11.78
C ARG A 463 32.67 -11.34 11.79
N ILE A 464 32.03 -10.56 10.93
CA ILE A 464 30.58 -10.64 10.72
C ILE A 464 30.24 -12.00 10.09
N ARG A 465 29.33 -12.72 10.72
CA ARG A 465 28.75 -13.97 10.25
C ARG A 465 27.24 -13.77 10.09
N VAL A 466 26.71 -14.13 8.93
CA VAL A 466 25.27 -14.26 8.70
C VAL A 466 24.89 -15.73 8.87
N GLU A 467 23.79 -15.99 9.57
CA GLU A 467 23.36 -17.35 9.87
C GLU A 467 23.22 -18.24 8.61
N PRO A 468 23.41 -19.57 8.75
CA PRO A 468 23.25 -20.50 7.64
C PRO A 468 21.84 -20.48 7.03
N LYS A 469 21.74 -20.76 5.71
CA LYS A 469 20.44 -20.85 4.98
C LYS A 469 19.49 -21.83 5.65
N ASP A 470 19.99 -22.92 6.21
CA ASP A 470 19.19 -23.96 6.89
C ASP A 470 18.44 -23.44 8.15
N GLU A 471 19.04 -22.51 8.89
CA GLU A 471 18.39 -21.90 10.05
C GLU A 471 17.26 -20.96 9.63
N ILE A 472 17.48 -20.19 8.56
CA ILE A 472 16.43 -19.35 7.94
C ILE A 472 15.30 -20.24 7.40
N LYS A 473 15.67 -21.33 6.70
CA LYS A 473 14.72 -22.31 6.15
C LYS A 473 13.82 -22.94 7.23
N LYS A 474 14.38 -23.27 8.40
CA LYS A 474 13.59 -23.78 9.54
C LYS A 474 12.54 -22.77 10.02
N ARG A 475 12.89 -21.48 10.14
CA ARG A 475 11.95 -20.44 10.58
C ARG A 475 10.90 -20.11 9.54
N LEU A 476 11.28 -19.98 8.26
CA LEU A 476 10.37 -19.72 7.16
C LEU A 476 9.56 -20.94 6.72
N ASN A 477 9.93 -22.16 7.20
CA ASN A 477 9.43 -23.43 6.69
C ASN A 477 9.59 -23.60 5.16
N ARG A 478 10.51 -22.83 4.56
CA ARG A 478 10.86 -22.82 3.13
C ARG A 478 12.22 -22.16 2.92
N SER A 479 12.82 -22.36 1.75
CA SER A 479 14.07 -21.70 1.36
C SER A 479 13.86 -20.20 1.06
N PRO A 480 14.83 -19.31 1.37
CA PRO A 480 14.75 -17.87 1.08
C PRO A 480 15.16 -17.54 -0.37
N ASP A 481 14.70 -18.33 -1.34
CA ASP A 481 15.18 -18.29 -2.75
C ASP A 481 14.93 -16.93 -3.43
N ASN A 482 13.86 -16.20 -3.06
CA ASN A 482 13.60 -14.88 -3.60
C ASN A 482 14.60 -13.83 -3.10
N ALA A 483 14.97 -13.93 -1.82
CA ALA A 483 15.95 -13.04 -1.22
C ALA A 483 17.36 -13.36 -1.74
N ASP A 484 17.70 -14.63 -1.90
CA ASP A 484 18.99 -15.05 -2.45
C ASP A 484 19.11 -14.65 -3.93
N ALA A 485 18.05 -14.76 -4.76
CA ALA A 485 18.04 -14.25 -6.12
C ALA A 485 18.21 -12.72 -6.18
N LEU A 486 17.55 -11.98 -5.28
CA LEU A 486 17.74 -10.53 -5.18
C LEU A 486 19.17 -10.17 -4.75
N LEU A 487 19.73 -10.89 -3.78
CA LEU A 487 21.11 -10.76 -3.33
C LEU A 487 22.09 -10.87 -4.50
N LEU A 488 21.95 -11.92 -5.33
CA LEU A 488 22.76 -12.13 -6.53
C LEU A 488 22.54 -11.02 -7.56
N ALA A 489 21.31 -10.57 -7.80
CA ALA A 489 21.02 -9.51 -8.75
C ALA A 489 21.75 -8.21 -8.39
N PHE A 490 21.82 -7.88 -7.11
CA PHE A 490 22.49 -6.67 -6.62
C PHE A 490 24.00 -6.84 -6.33
N TYR A 491 24.53 -8.03 -6.41
CA TYR A 491 25.97 -8.26 -6.26
C TYR A 491 26.77 -7.55 -7.34
N ALA A 492 27.72 -6.71 -6.94
CA ALA A 492 28.58 -5.96 -7.85
C ALA A 492 29.81 -6.79 -8.26
N ALA A 493 29.61 -7.89 -9.01
CA ALA A 493 30.69 -8.74 -9.51
C ALA A 493 31.62 -7.96 -10.44
N GLY A 494 32.89 -7.92 -10.13
CA GLY A 494 33.93 -7.38 -11.02
C GLY A 494 33.96 -5.85 -11.18
N ARG A 495 33.15 -5.08 -10.47
CA ARG A 495 33.30 -3.62 -10.45
C ARG A 495 34.34 -3.20 -9.41
N PRO A 496 35.32 -2.31 -9.76
CA PRO A 496 36.18 -1.72 -8.74
C PRO A 496 35.29 -0.99 -7.73
N ARG A 497 35.33 -1.42 -6.47
CA ARG A 497 34.59 -0.79 -5.40
C ARG A 497 35.16 0.60 -5.17
N VAL A 498 34.38 1.66 -5.48
CA VAL A 498 34.76 3.03 -5.12
C VAL A 498 34.75 3.09 -3.58
N ARG A 499 35.97 3.22 -3.02
CA ARG A 499 36.09 3.53 -1.59
C ARG A 499 35.67 4.97 -1.40
N TRP A 500 34.52 5.19 -0.84
CA TRP A 500 34.22 6.46 -0.19
C TRP A 500 35.00 6.44 1.14
N LEU A 501 35.92 7.38 1.28
CA LEU A 501 36.67 7.64 2.51
C LEU A 501 35.76 8.30 3.54
#